data_dafb8d0fb28ffc085a675fff3f0668a3
#
_entry.id   dafb8d0fb28ffc085a675fff3f0668a3
#
_cell.length_a   1.000
_cell.length_b   1.000
_cell.length_c   1.000
_cell.angle_alpha   90.00
_cell.angle_beta   90.00
_cell.angle_gamma   90.00
#
_symmetry.space_group_name_H-M   'P 1'
#
loop_
_entity.id
_entity.type
_entity.pdbx_description
1 polymer ?
#
loop_
_entity_poly.entity_id
_entity_poly.type
_entity_poly.pdbx_seq_one_letter_code
_entity_poly.pdbx_strand_id
1 'polypeptide(L)'
;NPAFSVDSFTGYCDPVAVFGDIDPIGDITRERIDDLKKYNENTKFAQALCAAYDIAGDKTSEAIFFIEQVTGHLIPDMRGALKVGVKGLKEQIKVNKAKETDEDKKVYFDAMDIALDAAVIIANRYADMAEEKAKGLEAKDKERFKLMAATLRKVPENGAENLYEAIQLFIIMWQVMCLEQTPNPYAFSVGNADRIFEPYRSKEDTGRDMTAALL
;
A
#
# COMPACT_ATOMS: atom_id res chain seq x y z
N ASN A 1 -8.52 -5.64 -14.14
CA ASN A 1 -8.69 -5.00 -15.44
C ASN A 1 -7.32 -4.74 -16.03
N PRO A 2 -6.90 -5.50 -17.05
CA PRO A 2 -5.54 -5.42 -17.59
C PRO A 2 -5.17 -4.03 -18.17
N ALA A 3 -6.14 -3.18 -18.41
CA ALA A 3 -5.90 -1.84 -18.97
C ALA A 3 -5.16 -0.90 -18.00
N PHE A 4 -5.26 -1.11 -16.69
CA PHE A 4 -4.65 -0.20 -15.71
C PHE A 4 -3.31 -0.69 -15.19
N SER A 5 -3.09 -1.99 -15.15
CA SER A 5 -1.88 -2.54 -14.55
C SER A 5 -0.67 -2.47 -15.45
N VAL A 6 -0.86 -2.38 -16.75
CA VAL A 6 0.20 -2.65 -17.72
C VAL A 6 0.72 -1.40 -18.40
N ASP A 7 -0.05 -0.33 -18.47
CA ASP A 7 0.26 0.76 -19.41
C ASP A 7 0.94 1.98 -18.78
N SER A 8 0.80 2.21 -17.46
CA SER A 8 1.34 3.42 -16.85
C SER A 8 2.00 3.20 -15.49
N PHE A 9 1.31 2.57 -14.54
CA PHE A 9 1.82 2.39 -13.18
C PHE A 9 1.53 0.98 -12.66
N THR A 10 2.54 0.35 -12.08
CA THR A 10 2.39 -0.96 -11.44
C THR A 10 1.76 -0.80 -10.07
N GLY A 11 0.87 -1.73 -9.72
CA GLY A 11 0.18 -1.71 -8.43
C GLY A 11 -1.16 -0.99 -8.45
N TYR A 12 -1.50 -0.27 -9.53
CA TYR A 12 -2.81 0.34 -9.68
C TYR A 12 -3.74 -0.61 -10.44
N CYS A 13 -4.29 -1.56 -9.75
CA CYS A 13 -5.23 -2.52 -10.32
C CYS A 13 -6.17 -2.98 -9.22
N ASP A 14 -7.26 -3.62 -9.63
CA ASP A 14 -8.13 -4.30 -8.69
C ASP A 14 -7.30 -5.30 -7.85
N PRO A 15 -7.27 -5.15 -6.54
CA PRO A 15 -6.52 -6.06 -5.67
C PRO A 15 -6.88 -7.53 -5.90
N VAL A 16 -8.14 -7.81 -6.22
CA VAL A 16 -8.61 -9.17 -6.52
C VAL A 16 -8.01 -9.68 -7.82
N ALA A 17 -7.90 -8.85 -8.85
CA ALA A 17 -7.29 -9.22 -10.11
C ALA A 17 -5.78 -9.41 -9.98
N VAL A 18 -5.12 -8.60 -9.16
CA VAL A 18 -3.68 -8.78 -8.86
C VAL A 18 -3.43 -10.08 -8.15
N PHE A 19 -4.23 -10.42 -7.16
CA PHE A 19 -4.09 -11.66 -6.41
C PHE A 19 -4.52 -12.90 -7.20
N GLY A 20 -5.33 -12.75 -8.25
CA GLY A 20 -5.75 -13.84 -9.12
C GLY A 20 -4.69 -14.28 -10.13
N ASP A 21 -4.02 -13.32 -10.76
CA ASP A 21 -3.08 -13.58 -11.87
C ASP A 21 -1.61 -13.54 -11.45
N ILE A 22 -1.32 -12.90 -10.33
CA ILE A 22 0.01 -12.65 -9.84
C ILE A 22 -0.04 -12.85 -8.34
N ASP A 23 0.70 -13.78 -7.82
CA ASP A 23 0.84 -13.94 -6.39
C ASP A 23 2.02 -13.10 -5.85
N PRO A 24 1.83 -11.80 -5.58
CA PRO A 24 2.88 -10.93 -5.04
C PRO A 24 3.17 -11.25 -3.56
N ILE A 25 2.29 -12.02 -2.93
CA ILE A 25 2.40 -12.37 -1.50
C ILE A 25 3.22 -13.65 -1.32
N GLY A 26 3.39 -14.41 -2.39
CA GLY A 26 4.06 -15.71 -2.36
C GLY A 26 3.17 -16.81 -1.76
N ASP A 27 3.73 -17.97 -1.54
CA ASP A 27 3.00 -19.13 -1.09
C ASP A 27 2.40 -18.96 0.31
N ILE A 28 1.15 -18.50 0.37
CA ILE A 28 0.35 -18.61 1.58
C ILE A 28 -0.23 -20.02 1.60
N THR A 29 0.41 -20.90 2.34
CA THR A 29 -0.08 -22.27 2.50
C THR A 29 -1.35 -22.27 3.36
N ARG A 30 -2.18 -23.29 3.15
CA ARG A 30 -3.38 -23.51 3.99
C ARG A 30 -3.02 -23.61 5.47
N GLU A 31 -1.92 -24.26 5.79
CA GLU A 31 -1.40 -24.36 7.15
C GLU A 31 -1.13 -22.98 7.77
N ARG A 32 -0.50 -22.10 7.01
CA ARG A 32 -0.21 -20.72 7.48
C ARG A 32 -1.47 -19.89 7.69
N ILE A 33 -2.51 -20.10 6.85
CA ILE A 33 -3.82 -19.49 7.07
C ILE A 33 -4.46 -20.00 8.36
N ASP A 34 -4.39 -21.29 8.60
CA ASP A 34 -4.99 -21.90 9.77
C ASP A 34 -4.26 -21.48 11.06
N ASP A 35 -2.94 -21.31 11.02
CA ASP A 35 -2.17 -20.76 12.14
C ASP A 35 -2.52 -19.29 12.43
N LEU A 36 -2.68 -18.47 11.38
CA LEU A 36 -3.12 -17.08 11.53
C LEU A 36 -4.53 -16.98 12.12
N LYS A 37 -5.44 -17.87 11.71
CA LYS A 37 -6.79 -17.95 12.30
C LYS A 37 -6.74 -18.27 13.79
N LYS A 38 -5.99 -19.30 14.18
CA LYS A 38 -5.82 -19.68 15.59
C LYS A 38 -5.22 -18.56 16.41
N TYR A 39 -4.24 -17.85 15.86
CA TYR A 39 -3.66 -16.68 16.50
C TYR A 39 -4.71 -15.60 16.73
N ASN A 40 -5.47 -15.26 15.67
CA ASN A 40 -6.48 -14.23 15.72
C ASN A 40 -7.62 -14.55 16.72
N GLU A 41 -8.08 -15.80 16.76
CA GLU A 41 -9.12 -16.26 17.67
C GLU A 41 -8.76 -16.06 19.16
N ASN A 42 -7.48 -16.07 19.47
CA ASN A 42 -6.98 -15.87 20.83
C ASN A 42 -6.69 -14.40 21.18
N THR A 43 -6.88 -13.49 20.26
CA THR A 43 -6.68 -12.06 20.52
C THR A 43 -7.84 -11.48 21.35
N LYS A 44 -7.53 -10.48 22.18
CA LYS A 44 -8.57 -9.75 22.92
C LYS A 44 -9.58 -9.09 21.99
N PHE A 45 -9.12 -8.67 20.81
CA PHE A 45 -9.99 -8.07 19.77
C PHE A 45 -11.00 -9.09 19.26
N ALA A 46 -10.58 -10.27 18.82
CA ALA A 46 -11.48 -11.30 18.34
C ALA A 46 -12.47 -11.76 19.40
N GLN A 47 -12.03 -11.90 20.65
CA GLN A 47 -12.91 -12.25 21.78
C GLN A 47 -13.96 -11.16 22.03
N ALA A 48 -13.57 -9.89 21.99
CA ALA A 48 -14.52 -8.77 22.14
C ALA A 48 -15.50 -8.69 20.97
N LEU A 49 -15.02 -8.96 19.76
CA LEU A 49 -15.84 -9.01 18.55
C LEU A 49 -16.87 -10.14 18.64
N CYS A 50 -16.48 -11.36 18.99
CA CYS A 50 -17.41 -12.48 19.22
C CYS A 50 -18.47 -12.14 20.27
N ALA A 51 -18.07 -11.55 21.40
CA ALA A 51 -19.02 -11.12 22.41
C ALA A 51 -20.00 -10.06 21.91
N ALA A 52 -19.55 -9.14 21.05
CA ALA A 52 -20.44 -8.17 20.41
C ALA A 52 -21.44 -8.83 19.46
N TYR A 53 -21.02 -9.85 18.70
CA TYR A 53 -21.92 -10.64 17.85
C TYR A 53 -22.99 -11.39 18.67
N ASP A 54 -22.59 -11.99 19.79
CA ASP A 54 -23.52 -12.68 20.67
C ASP A 54 -24.59 -11.72 21.24
N ILE A 55 -24.18 -10.51 21.61
CA ILE A 55 -25.09 -9.47 22.08
C ILE A 55 -26.01 -8.97 20.96
N ALA A 56 -25.47 -8.78 19.77
CA ALA A 56 -26.24 -8.28 18.63
C ALA A 56 -27.33 -9.25 18.17
N GLY A 57 -27.09 -10.57 18.24
CA GLY A 57 -28.05 -11.61 17.87
C GLY A 57 -28.65 -11.38 16.48
N ASP A 58 -29.97 -11.25 16.42
CA ASP A 58 -30.71 -11.01 15.18
C ASP A 58 -30.38 -9.66 14.50
N LYS A 59 -29.72 -8.74 15.22
CA LYS A 59 -29.28 -7.43 14.72
C LYS A 59 -27.83 -7.44 14.24
N THR A 60 -27.24 -8.60 14.07
CA THR A 60 -25.84 -8.78 13.69
C THR A 60 -25.48 -7.96 12.45
N SER A 61 -26.30 -7.97 11.40
CA SER A 61 -26.02 -7.21 10.18
C SER A 61 -25.99 -5.69 10.38
N GLU A 62 -26.78 -5.18 11.30
CA GLU A 62 -26.79 -3.76 11.64
C GLU A 62 -25.57 -3.40 12.52
N ALA A 63 -25.25 -4.23 13.49
CA ALA A 63 -24.16 -3.99 14.42
C ALA A 63 -22.77 -4.16 13.79
N ILE A 64 -22.59 -5.17 12.95
CA ILE A 64 -21.33 -5.48 12.27
C ILE A 64 -20.87 -4.32 11.40
N PHE A 65 -21.78 -3.69 10.68
CA PHE A 65 -21.47 -2.55 9.84
C PHE A 65 -20.69 -1.47 10.59
N PHE A 66 -20.99 -1.25 11.86
CA PHE A 66 -20.30 -0.24 12.68
C PHE A 66 -19.09 -0.76 13.45
N ILE A 67 -18.98 -2.07 13.64
CA ILE A 67 -17.91 -2.68 14.44
C ILE A 67 -16.73 -3.13 13.57
N GLU A 68 -17.02 -3.75 12.44
CA GLU A 68 -15.99 -4.30 11.55
C GLU A 68 -15.54 -3.35 10.45
N GLN A 69 -16.36 -2.37 10.14
CA GLN A 69 -15.97 -1.40 9.12
C GLN A 69 -14.98 -0.40 9.70
N VAL A 70 -13.77 -0.53 9.26
CA VAL A 70 -12.80 0.53 9.46
C VAL A 70 -13.34 1.78 8.80
N THR A 71 -13.44 2.83 9.59
CA THR A 71 -13.87 4.13 9.11
C THR A 71 -12.90 4.61 8.06
N GLY A 72 -13.28 4.54 6.80
CA GLY A 72 -12.58 5.21 5.71
C GLY A 72 -12.64 6.72 5.84
N HIS A 73 -12.58 7.44 4.73
CA HIS A 73 -12.57 8.91 4.68
C HIS A 73 -11.31 9.50 5.33
N LEU A 74 -10.19 8.79 5.17
CA LEU A 74 -8.89 9.23 5.66
C LEU A 74 -8.10 9.89 4.54
N ILE A 75 -7.37 10.94 4.92
CA ILE A 75 -6.35 11.57 4.10
C ILE A 75 -5.02 11.33 4.80
N PRO A 76 -4.24 10.33 4.41
CA PRO A 76 -2.93 10.08 5.00
C PRO A 76 -1.95 11.20 4.65
N ASP A 77 -0.89 11.37 5.45
CA ASP A 77 0.18 12.33 5.16
C ASP A 77 1.06 11.83 3.98
N MET A 78 0.48 11.84 2.80
CA MET A 78 1.20 11.49 1.58
C MET A 78 2.32 12.48 1.27
N ARG A 79 2.18 13.76 1.64
CA ARG A 79 3.25 14.75 1.43
C ARG A 79 4.52 14.37 2.17
N GLY A 80 4.39 13.95 3.43
CA GLY A 80 5.52 13.47 4.22
C GLY A 80 6.13 12.21 3.62
N ALA A 81 5.29 11.22 3.30
CA ALA A 81 5.72 9.95 2.72
C ALA A 81 6.44 10.14 1.37
N LEU A 82 5.91 10.94 0.45
CA LEU A 82 6.53 11.22 -0.83
C LEU A 82 7.91 11.87 -0.69
N LYS A 83 8.08 12.72 0.32
CA LYS A 83 9.35 13.44 0.55
C LYS A 83 10.45 12.55 1.08
N VAL A 84 10.14 11.65 2.02
CA VAL A 84 11.17 10.92 2.76
C VAL A 84 11.22 9.42 2.45
N GLY A 85 10.18 8.87 1.85
CA GLY A 85 10.02 7.45 1.60
C GLY A 85 9.92 6.63 2.88
N VAL A 86 9.81 5.31 2.73
CA VAL A 86 9.77 4.36 3.83
C VAL A 86 11.00 4.49 4.74
N LYS A 87 12.17 4.64 4.15
CA LYS A 87 13.43 4.80 4.91
C LYS A 87 13.40 5.99 5.85
N GLY A 88 12.91 7.13 5.38
CA GLY A 88 12.78 8.33 6.23
C GLY A 88 11.69 8.18 7.30
N LEU A 89 10.58 7.51 6.99
CA LEU A 89 9.55 7.19 7.97
C LEU A 89 10.07 6.25 9.06
N LYS A 90 10.82 5.20 8.69
CA LYS A 90 11.45 4.29 9.65
C LYS A 90 12.46 4.99 10.55
N GLU A 91 13.23 5.94 10.04
CA GLU A 91 14.13 6.75 10.88
C GLU A 91 13.35 7.62 11.88
N GLN A 92 12.21 8.20 11.48
CA GLN A 92 11.34 8.94 12.40
C GLN A 92 10.78 8.02 13.50
N ILE A 93 10.35 6.81 13.14
CA ILE A 93 9.89 5.79 14.11
C ILE A 93 11.00 5.48 15.10
N LYS A 94 12.20 5.20 14.64
CA LYS A 94 13.36 4.89 15.48
C LYS A 94 13.69 6.02 16.45
N VAL A 95 13.70 7.27 15.98
CA VAL A 95 13.95 8.45 16.82
C VAL A 95 12.86 8.61 17.88
N ASN A 96 11.59 8.40 17.53
CA ASN A 96 10.48 8.52 18.46
C ASN A 96 10.46 7.36 19.46
N LYS A 97 10.71 6.12 19.02
CA LYS A 97 10.82 4.95 19.88
C LYS A 97 11.93 5.11 20.93
N ALA A 98 13.07 5.69 20.56
CA ALA A 98 14.18 5.92 21.47
C ALA A 98 13.85 6.89 22.63
N LYS A 99 12.84 7.74 22.44
CA LYS A 99 12.37 8.70 23.47
C LYS A 99 11.21 8.16 24.30
N GLU A 100 10.59 7.09 23.86
CA GLU A 100 9.42 6.52 24.52
C GLU A 100 9.83 5.69 25.73
N THR A 101 9.07 5.79 26.79
CA THR A 101 9.29 5.02 28.05
C THR A 101 8.26 3.93 28.26
N ASP A 102 7.15 4.00 27.58
CA ASP A 102 6.06 3.02 27.64
C ASP A 102 6.36 1.85 26.71
N GLU A 103 6.45 0.65 27.26
CA GLU A 103 6.80 -0.57 26.51
C GLU A 103 5.71 -0.95 25.48
N ASP A 104 4.43 -0.75 25.79
CA ASP A 104 3.35 -1.05 24.85
C ASP A 104 3.42 -0.13 23.62
N LYS A 105 3.78 1.14 23.82
CA LYS A 105 4.01 2.05 22.70
C LYS A 105 5.27 1.71 21.89
N LYS A 106 6.31 1.18 22.52
CA LYS A 106 7.49 0.69 21.80
C LYS A 106 7.15 -0.49 20.90
N VAL A 107 6.31 -1.42 21.37
CA VAL A 107 5.81 -2.53 20.55
C VAL A 107 5.01 -2.01 19.36
N TYR A 108 4.22 -0.96 19.54
CA TYR A 108 3.49 -0.33 18.44
C TYR A 108 4.43 0.30 17.38
N PHE A 109 5.52 0.95 17.81
CA PHE A 109 6.55 1.42 16.87
C PHE A 109 7.21 0.28 16.10
N ASP A 110 7.44 -0.88 16.72
CA ASP A 110 7.97 -2.05 16.01
C ASP A 110 6.97 -2.58 14.97
N ALA A 111 5.69 -2.61 15.29
CA ALA A 111 4.65 -2.99 14.34
C ALA A 111 4.57 -2.04 13.15
N MET A 112 4.68 -0.73 13.39
CA MET A 112 4.75 0.28 12.31
C MET A 112 5.96 0.06 11.40
N ASP A 113 7.13 -0.24 11.97
CA ASP A 113 8.37 -0.50 11.23
C ASP A 113 8.22 -1.71 10.31
N ILE A 114 7.63 -2.80 10.81
CA ILE A 114 7.35 -4.02 10.05
C ILE A 114 6.33 -3.75 8.93
N ALA A 115 5.26 -3.01 9.21
CA ALA A 115 4.24 -2.68 8.22
C ALA A 115 4.81 -1.87 7.05
N LEU A 116 5.74 -0.96 7.31
CA LEU A 116 6.41 -0.19 6.27
C LEU A 116 7.30 -1.06 5.36
N ASP A 117 7.89 -2.13 5.88
CA ASP A 117 8.67 -3.06 5.06
C ASP A 117 7.80 -3.77 4.02
N ALA A 118 6.53 -4.02 4.30
CA ALA A 118 5.61 -4.63 3.35
C ALA A 118 5.48 -3.82 2.05
N ALA A 119 5.44 -2.49 2.14
CA ALA A 119 5.38 -1.63 0.96
C ALA A 119 6.63 -1.77 0.07
N VAL A 120 7.81 -1.87 0.67
CA VAL A 120 9.07 -2.08 -0.06
C VAL A 120 9.12 -3.49 -0.68
N ILE A 121 8.67 -4.49 0.05
CA ILE A 121 8.63 -5.88 -0.42
C ILE A 121 7.71 -5.99 -1.64
N ILE A 122 6.50 -5.44 -1.58
CA ILE A 122 5.54 -5.46 -2.69
C ILE A 122 6.11 -4.73 -3.90
N ALA A 123 6.67 -3.54 -3.72
CA ALA A 123 7.28 -2.78 -4.81
C ALA A 123 8.41 -3.57 -5.49
N ASN A 124 9.28 -4.23 -4.74
CA ASN A 124 10.35 -5.05 -5.29
C ASN A 124 9.81 -6.26 -6.06
N ARG A 125 8.76 -6.92 -5.59
CA ARG A 125 8.11 -8.02 -6.33
C ARG A 125 7.52 -7.54 -7.66
N TYR A 126 6.87 -6.39 -7.67
CA TYR A 126 6.40 -5.78 -8.92
C TYR A 126 7.56 -5.39 -9.85
N ALA A 127 8.70 -4.95 -9.30
CA ALA A 127 9.89 -4.70 -10.10
C ALA A 127 10.40 -5.97 -10.77
N ASP A 128 10.50 -7.08 -10.03
CA ASP A 128 10.89 -8.39 -10.58
C ASP A 128 9.98 -8.80 -11.74
N MET A 129 8.68 -8.61 -11.57
CA MET A 129 7.71 -8.94 -12.61
C MET A 129 7.82 -8.04 -13.84
N ALA A 130 8.05 -6.75 -13.64
CA ALA A 130 8.28 -5.82 -14.74
C ALA A 130 9.55 -6.17 -15.52
N GLU A 131 10.62 -6.53 -14.82
CA GLU A 131 11.86 -7.01 -15.44
C GLU A 131 11.66 -8.28 -16.25
N GLU A 132 10.89 -9.23 -15.73
CA GLU A 132 10.58 -10.48 -16.44
C GLU A 132 9.74 -10.21 -17.69
N LYS A 133 8.69 -9.42 -17.59
CA LYS A 133 7.88 -8.99 -18.74
C LYS A 133 8.70 -8.30 -19.80
N ALA A 134 9.67 -7.47 -19.41
CA ALA A 134 10.52 -6.75 -20.34
C ALA A 134 11.32 -7.67 -21.28
N LYS A 135 11.59 -8.90 -20.87
CA LYS A 135 12.43 -9.85 -21.66
C LYS A 135 11.79 -10.26 -22.99
N GLY A 136 10.44 -10.32 -23.03
CA GLY A 136 9.69 -10.77 -24.20
C GLY A 136 9.13 -9.67 -25.09
N LEU A 137 9.46 -8.39 -24.82
CA LEU A 137 8.81 -7.25 -25.47
C LEU A 137 9.69 -6.54 -26.50
N GLU A 138 9.05 -5.87 -27.45
CA GLU A 138 9.66 -4.97 -28.43
C GLU A 138 10.27 -3.73 -27.73
N ALA A 139 11.19 -3.04 -28.41
CA ALA A 139 12.05 -2.02 -27.82
C ALA A 139 11.32 -0.95 -26.99
N LYS A 140 10.21 -0.38 -27.50
CA LYS A 140 9.45 0.67 -26.81
C LYS A 140 8.81 0.18 -25.50
N ASP A 141 8.15 -0.95 -25.57
CA ASP A 141 7.48 -1.52 -24.40
C ASP A 141 8.51 -2.07 -23.39
N LYS A 142 9.60 -2.63 -23.89
CA LYS A 142 10.72 -3.06 -23.07
C LYS A 142 11.30 -1.93 -22.23
N GLU A 143 11.54 -0.76 -22.82
CA GLU A 143 12.07 0.40 -22.09
C GLU A 143 11.08 0.92 -21.04
N ARG A 144 9.76 0.89 -21.33
CA ARG A 144 8.71 1.24 -20.37
C ARG A 144 8.73 0.33 -19.15
N PHE A 145 8.78 -0.99 -19.34
CA PHE A 145 8.83 -1.93 -18.23
C PHE A 145 10.14 -1.84 -17.44
N LYS A 146 11.25 -1.54 -18.08
CA LYS A 146 12.51 -1.27 -17.38
C LYS A 146 12.43 -0.01 -16.52
N LEU A 147 11.80 1.05 -17.03
CA LEU A 147 11.57 2.27 -16.26
C LEU A 147 10.69 1.99 -15.04
N MET A 148 9.59 1.22 -15.21
CA MET A 148 8.74 0.79 -14.10
C MET A 148 9.54 0.03 -13.05
N ALA A 149 10.34 -0.95 -13.46
CA ALA A 149 11.15 -1.74 -12.55
C ALA A 149 12.17 -0.87 -11.80
N ALA A 150 12.90 -0.02 -12.50
CA ALA A 150 13.87 0.90 -11.89
C ALA A 150 13.21 1.85 -10.89
N THR A 151 12.02 2.36 -11.21
CA THR A 151 11.25 3.22 -10.31
C THR A 151 10.82 2.46 -9.06
N LEU A 152 10.29 1.25 -9.21
CA LEU A 152 9.84 0.42 -8.09
C LEU A 152 10.98 -0.06 -7.18
N ARG A 153 12.20 -0.18 -7.72
CA ARG A 153 13.42 -0.44 -6.91
C ARG A 153 13.82 0.77 -6.07
N LYS A 154 13.48 1.96 -6.51
CA LYS A 154 13.81 3.22 -5.82
C LYS A 154 12.74 3.64 -4.84
N VAL A 155 11.49 3.65 -5.25
CA VAL A 155 10.33 4.03 -4.44
C VAL A 155 9.45 2.79 -4.20
N PRO A 156 8.83 2.61 -3.04
CA PRO A 156 8.65 3.58 -1.94
C PRO A 156 9.81 3.65 -0.93
N GLU A 157 10.87 2.87 -1.07
CA GLU A 157 11.97 2.85 -0.09
C GLU A 157 12.53 4.25 0.13
N ASN A 158 12.86 4.96 -0.95
CA ASN A 158 13.35 6.34 -0.92
C ASN A 158 12.24 7.33 -1.29
N GLY A 159 12.42 8.59 -0.92
CA GLY A 159 11.54 9.66 -1.36
C GLY A 159 11.60 9.87 -2.88
N ALA A 160 10.53 10.43 -3.42
CA ALA A 160 10.44 10.73 -4.84
C ALA A 160 11.25 11.97 -5.21
N GLU A 161 11.83 11.99 -6.41
CA GLU A 161 12.58 13.11 -6.96
C GLU A 161 11.91 13.75 -8.18
N ASN A 162 10.96 13.05 -8.79
CA ASN A 162 10.21 13.52 -9.94
C ASN A 162 8.74 13.07 -9.87
N LEU A 163 7.91 13.58 -10.76
CA LEU A 163 6.48 13.33 -10.75
C LEU A 163 6.13 11.85 -10.96
N TYR A 164 6.83 11.16 -11.85
CA TYR A 164 6.59 9.74 -12.10
C TYR A 164 6.85 8.88 -10.85
N GLU A 165 7.96 9.15 -10.17
CA GLU A 165 8.28 8.48 -8.90
C GLU A 165 7.28 8.82 -7.79
N ALA A 166 6.84 10.08 -7.72
CA ALA A 166 5.86 10.51 -6.72
C ALA A 166 4.52 9.80 -6.91
N ILE A 167 4.05 9.69 -8.14
CA ILE A 167 2.81 8.97 -8.47
C ILE A 167 2.97 7.47 -8.15
N GLN A 168 4.07 6.86 -8.56
CA GLN A 168 4.31 5.43 -8.30
C GLN A 168 4.40 5.14 -6.79
N LEU A 169 5.08 5.97 -6.03
CA LEU A 169 5.16 5.85 -4.57
C LEU A 169 3.77 5.96 -3.94
N PHE A 170 3.00 6.98 -4.34
CA PHE A 170 1.64 7.15 -3.87
C PHE A 170 0.79 5.90 -4.13
N ILE A 171 0.81 5.38 -5.35
CA ILE A 171 0.00 4.22 -5.74
C ILE A 171 0.34 3.00 -4.89
N ILE A 172 1.62 2.69 -4.69
CA ILE A 172 2.05 1.55 -3.88
C ILE A 172 1.59 1.72 -2.43
N MET A 173 1.84 2.87 -1.82
CA MET A 173 1.45 3.13 -0.44
C MET A 173 -0.07 3.09 -0.26
N TRP A 174 -0.80 3.72 -1.17
CA TRP A 174 -2.26 3.71 -1.17
C TRP A 174 -2.82 2.29 -1.31
N GLN A 175 -2.27 1.48 -2.19
CA GLN A 175 -2.69 0.11 -2.39
C GLN A 175 -2.44 -0.75 -1.16
N VAL A 176 -1.26 -0.64 -0.53
CA VAL A 176 -0.94 -1.36 0.72
C VAL A 176 -1.93 -0.99 1.81
N MET A 177 -2.23 0.31 1.98
CA MET A 177 -3.23 0.76 2.94
C MET A 177 -4.62 0.18 2.66
N CYS A 178 -5.04 0.14 1.41
CA CYS A 178 -6.32 -0.46 1.03
C CYS A 178 -6.37 -1.97 1.32
N LEU A 179 -5.29 -2.69 1.03
CA LEU A 179 -5.18 -4.13 1.27
C LEU A 179 -5.18 -4.49 2.76
N GLU A 180 -4.61 -3.63 3.60
CA GLU A 180 -4.53 -3.85 5.04
C GLU A 180 -5.89 -3.67 5.74
N GLN A 181 -6.71 -2.78 5.24
CA GLN A 181 -7.93 -2.37 5.95
C GLN A 181 -9.04 -3.42 5.90
N THR A 182 -9.57 -3.70 4.75
CA THR A 182 -10.69 -4.65 4.56
C THR A 182 -10.84 -5.00 3.09
N PRO A 183 -11.66 -6.02 2.73
CA PRO A 183 -12.03 -6.30 1.34
C PRO A 183 -12.72 -5.12 0.64
N ASN A 184 -13.20 -4.14 1.39
CA ASN A 184 -13.86 -2.95 0.87
C ASN A 184 -13.40 -1.69 1.61
N PRO A 185 -12.22 -1.17 1.28
CA PRO A 185 -11.71 0.04 1.90
C PRO A 185 -12.53 1.26 1.48
N TYR A 186 -12.95 2.07 2.46
CA TYR A 186 -13.77 3.24 2.21
C TYR A 186 -12.96 4.52 2.10
N ALA A 187 -12.94 5.12 0.89
CA ALA A 187 -12.55 6.49 0.65
C ALA A 187 -11.20 6.91 1.27
N PHE A 188 -10.12 6.26 0.89
CA PHE A 188 -8.79 6.78 1.10
C PHE A 188 -8.45 7.77 -0.02
N SER A 189 -8.24 9.02 0.35
CA SER A 189 -7.97 10.10 -0.60
C SER A 189 -6.51 10.55 -0.53
N VAL A 190 -5.96 10.99 -1.66
CA VAL A 190 -4.67 11.69 -1.69
C VAL A 190 -4.74 13.08 -1.06
N GLY A 191 -5.94 13.62 -0.90
CA GLY A 191 -6.15 15.01 -0.48
C GLY A 191 -6.02 15.97 -1.66
N ASN A 192 -5.34 17.11 -1.43
CA ASN A 192 -5.10 18.10 -2.49
C ASN A 192 -3.97 17.62 -3.43
N ALA A 193 -4.31 16.79 -4.40
CA ALA A 193 -3.37 16.16 -5.31
C ALA A 193 -2.45 17.17 -6.01
N ASP A 194 -3.02 18.30 -6.46
CA ASP A 194 -2.28 19.40 -7.08
C ASP A 194 -1.13 19.91 -6.18
N ARG A 195 -1.39 20.12 -4.90
CA ARG A 195 -0.40 20.61 -3.92
C ARG A 195 0.60 19.53 -3.48
N ILE A 196 0.20 18.27 -3.54
CA ILE A 196 1.03 17.16 -3.11
C ILE A 196 2.03 16.80 -4.19
N PHE A 197 1.60 16.79 -5.46
CA PHE A 197 2.44 16.40 -6.58
C PHE A 197 3.20 17.56 -7.25
N GLU A 198 2.73 18.82 -7.12
CA GLU A 198 3.39 19.99 -7.73
C GLU A 198 4.89 20.12 -7.42
N PRO A 199 5.39 19.82 -6.20
CA PRO A 199 6.82 19.89 -5.90
C PRO A 199 7.70 18.99 -6.77
N TYR A 200 7.11 17.95 -7.37
CA TYR A 200 7.80 16.95 -8.17
C TYR A 200 7.68 17.19 -9.68
N ARG A 201 6.85 18.17 -10.06
CA ARG A 201 6.63 18.51 -11.46
C ARG A 201 7.80 19.30 -12.02
N SER A 202 8.32 18.85 -13.18
CA SER A 202 9.28 19.62 -13.97
C SER A 202 8.55 20.42 -15.06
N LYS A 203 9.26 21.38 -15.66
CA LYS A 203 8.72 22.10 -16.83
C LYS A 203 8.51 21.20 -18.05
N GLU A 204 9.15 20.05 -18.06
CA GLU A 204 9.06 19.05 -19.13
C GLU A 204 7.83 18.14 -18.96
N ASP A 205 7.29 18.06 -17.74
CA ASP A 205 6.10 17.25 -17.41
C ASP A 205 4.78 17.95 -17.81
N THR A 206 4.81 18.88 -18.73
CA THR A 206 3.63 19.65 -19.15
C THR A 206 2.69 18.87 -20.07
N GLY A 207 2.98 17.61 -20.32
CA GLY A 207 2.19 16.75 -21.20
C GLY A 207 0.82 16.40 -20.64
N ARG A 208 -0.22 16.52 -21.43
CA ARG A 208 -1.57 16.02 -21.15
C ARG A 208 -1.59 14.55 -20.74
N ASP A 209 -0.61 13.79 -21.19
CA ASP A 209 -0.52 12.35 -20.99
C ASP A 209 -0.25 11.98 -19.52
N MET A 210 0.56 12.79 -18.82
CA MET A 210 0.81 12.57 -17.40
C MET A 210 -0.40 12.95 -16.55
N THR A 211 -1.10 14.02 -16.91
CA THR A 211 -2.34 14.43 -16.24
C THR A 211 -3.46 13.42 -16.47
N ALA A 212 -3.55 12.87 -17.69
CA ALA A 212 -4.53 11.82 -18.00
C ALA A 212 -4.26 10.50 -17.27
N ALA A 213 -3.02 10.22 -16.91
CA ALA A 213 -2.68 9.04 -16.11
C ALA A 213 -3.05 9.20 -14.63
N LEU A 214 -3.31 10.45 -14.17
CA LEU A 214 -3.71 10.78 -12.81
C LEU A 214 -5.23 10.83 -12.61
N LEU A 215 -5.98 11.01 -13.66
CA LEU A 215 -7.44 11.08 -13.68
C LEU A 215 -8.07 9.74 -14.07
#